data_ac1ed09a541a73f83eb835c45f77ce49
#
_entry.id   ac1ed09a541a73f83eb835c45f77ce49
#
_cell.length_a   1.000
_cell.length_b   1.000
_cell.length_c   1.000
_cell.angle_alpha   90.00
_cell.angle_beta   90.00
_cell.angle_gamma   90.00
#
_symmetry.space_group_name_H-M   'P 1'
#
loop_
_entity.id
_entity.type
_entity.pdbx_description
1 polymer ?
#
loop_
_entity_poly.entity_id
_entity_poly.type
_entity_poly.pdbx_seq_one_letter_code
_entity_poly.pdbx_strand_id
1 'polypeptide(L)'
;MGNSNLVNYTKLSPNKTSPRNHAIDTITIHHMAGNLTVEQCGNVFQPKSRQASSNYAIDSNGRVGMYVEEKDRSWATSSSSNDHRAITIEVANDVVGDNWHVSDKALDKLIALCADICKRNNIKKLNFTGDKTGNLTMHKWFAATGCPGPYLESKFPYIADEVNKILSGNKKEAPQELTTPNDIVWELGERGLVLDKEGMLKEMNENPDGRLYWLARKMLNYIRQKGI
;
A
#
# COMPACT_ATOMS: atom_id res chain seq x y z
N MET A 1 8.77 21.02 3.26
CA MET A 1 8.10 19.71 3.30
C MET A 1 6.62 19.94 3.06
N GLY A 2 6.02 19.23 2.13
CA GLY A 2 4.57 19.30 1.84
C GLY A 2 3.92 17.98 2.18
N ASN A 3 2.60 17.98 2.41
CA ASN A 3 1.81 16.77 2.58
C ASN A 3 1.64 16.02 1.23
N SER A 4 1.20 14.76 1.30
CA SER A 4 0.95 13.95 0.09
C SER A 4 -0.20 14.50 -0.76
N ASN A 5 -0.01 14.54 -2.06
CA ASN A 5 -1.07 14.87 -3.03
C ASN A 5 -2.07 13.71 -3.26
N LEU A 6 -1.83 12.55 -2.65
CA LEU A 6 -2.74 11.38 -2.72
C LEU A 6 -3.91 11.50 -1.75
N VAL A 7 -3.96 12.54 -0.90
CA VAL A 7 -5.00 12.77 0.10
C VAL A 7 -6.34 13.07 -0.55
N ASN A 8 -7.37 12.29 -0.17
CA ASN A 8 -8.76 12.48 -0.60
C ASN A 8 -9.62 13.16 0.45
N TYR A 9 -9.20 13.12 1.72
CA TYR A 9 -9.93 13.64 2.87
C TYR A 9 -8.99 14.21 3.90
N THR A 10 -9.34 15.35 4.51
CA THR A 10 -8.55 15.97 5.58
C THR A 10 -9.44 16.30 6.78
N LYS A 11 -9.03 15.85 7.96
CA LYS A 11 -9.65 16.22 9.23
C LYS A 11 -8.58 16.26 10.32
N LEU A 12 -7.98 17.42 10.51
CA LEU A 12 -6.84 17.56 11.43
C LEU A 12 -7.21 17.30 12.88
N SER A 13 -6.46 16.42 13.52
CA SER A 13 -6.58 16.05 14.93
C SER A 13 -5.89 17.08 15.84
N PRO A 14 -6.45 17.38 17.02
CA PRO A 14 -5.75 18.15 18.04
C PRO A 14 -4.68 17.31 18.77
N ASN A 15 -4.67 16.00 18.63
CA ASN A 15 -3.73 15.07 19.30
C ASN A 15 -2.43 15.00 18.52
N LYS A 16 -1.60 16.04 18.60
CA LYS A 16 -0.34 16.14 17.88
C LYS A 16 0.67 16.96 18.65
N THR A 17 1.94 16.84 18.31
CA THR A 17 3.00 17.76 18.72
C THR A 17 3.47 18.55 17.50
N SER A 18 3.50 19.89 17.63
CA SER A 18 3.87 20.79 16.53
C SER A 18 5.01 21.71 16.97
N PRO A 19 6.05 21.80 16.14
CA PRO A 19 6.42 20.92 15.05
C PRO A 19 7.05 19.60 15.55
N ARG A 20 7.28 18.63 14.62
CA ARG A 20 8.20 17.52 14.93
C ARG A 20 9.63 18.04 15.11
N ASN A 21 10.43 17.35 15.91
CA ASN A 21 11.82 17.74 16.20
C ASN A 21 12.87 16.94 15.43
N HIS A 22 12.46 16.13 14.46
CA HIS A 22 13.35 15.29 13.65
C HIS A 22 12.91 15.30 12.19
N ALA A 23 13.86 15.11 11.27
CA ALA A 23 13.54 14.88 9.87
C ALA A 23 12.78 13.55 9.70
N ILE A 24 11.92 13.49 8.68
CA ILE A 24 11.20 12.25 8.35
C ILE A 24 12.15 11.30 7.64
N ASP A 25 12.42 10.16 8.27
CA ASP A 25 13.29 9.11 7.74
C ASP A 25 12.72 7.70 7.92
N THR A 26 11.52 7.60 8.49
CA THR A 26 10.87 6.34 8.87
C THR A 26 9.40 6.36 8.47
N ILE A 27 8.84 5.19 8.14
CA ILE A 27 7.41 4.95 7.98
C ILE A 27 7.00 3.87 8.96
N THR A 28 5.94 4.13 9.74
CA THR A 28 5.36 3.15 10.66
C THR A 28 3.94 2.81 10.23
N ILE A 29 3.70 1.52 9.95
CA ILE A 29 2.39 1.04 9.52
C ILE A 29 1.62 0.46 10.70
N HIS A 30 0.34 0.83 10.75
CA HIS A 30 -0.66 0.36 11.69
C HIS A 30 -1.84 -0.25 10.93
N HIS A 31 -2.71 -1.00 11.63
CA HIS A 31 -4.03 -1.30 11.16
C HIS A 31 -5.07 -0.64 12.07
N MET A 32 -6.21 -0.27 11.50
CA MET A 32 -7.30 0.36 12.25
C MET A 32 -7.98 -0.58 13.26
N ALA A 33 -7.69 -1.88 13.22
CA ALA A 33 -8.42 -2.93 13.92
C ALA A 33 -9.95 -2.84 13.63
N GLY A 34 -10.30 -2.54 12.38
CA GLY A 34 -11.66 -2.36 11.92
C GLY A 34 -11.72 -1.89 10.46
N ASN A 35 -12.91 -1.97 9.86
CA ASN A 35 -13.18 -1.48 8.50
C ASN A 35 -13.76 -0.06 8.55
N LEU A 36 -12.92 0.91 8.95
CA LEU A 36 -13.35 2.31 9.02
C LEU A 36 -13.09 3.03 7.69
N THR A 37 -14.03 3.90 7.31
CA THR A 37 -13.77 4.90 6.26
C THR A 37 -12.79 5.97 6.76
N VAL A 38 -12.20 6.73 5.84
CA VAL A 38 -11.32 7.84 6.23
C VAL A 38 -12.02 8.89 7.10
N GLU A 39 -13.34 9.10 6.91
CA GLU A 39 -14.15 10.00 7.74
C GLU A 39 -14.32 9.46 9.17
N GLN A 40 -14.65 8.16 9.29
CA GLN A 40 -14.79 7.50 10.59
C GLN A 40 -13.47 7.47 11.36
N CYS A 41 -12.37 7.11 10.70
CA CYS A 41 -11.04 7.15 11.31
C CYS A 41 -10.68 8.58 11.79
N GLY A 42 -10.97 9.61 10.98
CA GLY A 42 -10.81 11.00 11.37
C GLY A 42 -11.62 11.38 12.61
N ASN A 43 -12.84 10.85 12.75
CA ASN A 43 -13.68 11.09 13.93
C ASN A 43 -13.08 10.46 15.21
N VAL A 44 -12.45 9.29 15.10
CA VAL A 44 -11.77 8.64 16.24
C VAL A 44 -10.66 9.51 16.81
N PHE A 45 -9.96 10.29 15.98
CA PHE A 45 -8.84 11.12 16.41
C PHE A 45 -9.22 12.54 16.86
N GLN A 46 -10.50 12.93 16.82
CA GLN A 46 -10.93 14.28 17.19
C GLN A 46 -10.96 14.55 18.71
N PRO A 47 -11.47 13.62 19.57
CA PRO A 47 -11.49 13.90 21.00
C PRO A 47 -10.08 14.07 21.56
N LYS A 48 -9.80 15.15 22.31
CA LYS A 48 -8.51 15.32 23.00
C LYS A 48 -8.23 14.17 23.98
N SER A 49 -9.28 13.62 24.58
CA SER A 49 -9.20 12.46 25.48
C SER A 49 -8.72 11.18 24.79
N ARG A 50 -8.75 11.10 23.44
CA ARG A 50 -8.22 9.96 22.69
C ARG A 50 -6.72 9.78 22.87
N GLN A 51 -5.97 10.90 23.02
CA GLN A 51 -4.51 10.90 23.22
C GLN A 51 -3.76 10.06 22.16
N ALA A 52 -4.34 9.95 20.96
CA ALA A 52 -3.76 9.21 19.83
C ALA A 52 -4.16 9.85 18.50
N SER A 53 -3.31 9.69 17.49
CA SER A 53 -3.54 10.11 16.10
C SER A 53 -2.58 9.40 15.16
N SER A 54 -2.82 9.50 13.83
CA SER A 54 -1.86 9.15 12.80
C SER A 54 -1.70 10.30 11.81
N ASN A 55 -0.62 10.30 11.02
CA ASN A 55 -0.49 11.25 9.93
C ASN A 55 -1.52 10.95 8.84
N TYR A 56 -1.59 9.71 8.40
CA TYR A 56 -2.49 9.26 7.34
C TYR A 56 -3.28 8.03 7.76
N ALA A 57 -4.37 7.78 7.03
CA ALA A 57 -5.02 6.49 7.01
C ALA A 57 -5.49 6.14 5.59
N ILE A 58 -5.71 4.85 5.35
CA ILE A 58 -6.20 4.32 4.07
C ILE A 58 -7.40 3.43 4.37
N ASP A 59 -8.57 3.73 3.77
CA ASP A 59 -9.74 2.87 3.88
C ASP A 59 -9.69 1.69 2.89
N SER A 60 -10.60 0.72 3.05
CA SER A 60 -10.65 -0.48 2.20
C SER A 60 -10.94 -0.21 0.72
N ASN A 61 -11.37 1.00 0.37
CA ASN A 61 -11.53 1.44 -1.01
C ASN A 61 -10.28 2.13 -1.58
N GLY A 62 -9.21 2.26 -0.78
CA GLY A 62 -7.97 2.91 -1.17
C GLY A 62 -8.01 4.44 -1.12
N ARG A 63 -8.99 5.04 -0.41
CA ARG A 63 -9.00 6.49 -0.16
C ARG A 63 -8.02 6.83 0.96
N VAL A 64 -7.34 7.97 0.83
CA VAL A 64 -6.36 8.44 1.81
C VAL A 64 -6.92 9.59 2.62
N GLY A 65 -6.95 9.43 3.95
CA GLY A 65 -7.23 10.49 4.91
C GLY A 65 -5.96 11.06 5.51
N MET A 66 -5.94 12.37 5.82
CA MET A 66 -4.87 13.04 6.56
C MET A 66 -5.42 13.63 7.87
N TYR A 67 -4.75 13.33 8.99
CA TYR A 67 -5.19 13.78 10.32
C TYR A 67 -4.12 14.55 11.08
N VAL A 68 -2.85 14.36 10.74
CA VAL A 68 -1.73 15.17 11.21
C VAL A 68 -0.83 15.49 10.03
N GLU A 69 -0.54 16.77 9.82
CA GLU A 69 0.37 17.21 8.75
C GLU A 69 1.77 16.63 8.95
N GLU A 70 2.52 16.39 7.89
CA GLU A 70 3.85 15.78 7.96
C GLU A 70 4.87 16.63 8.74
N LYS A 71 4.68 17.94 8.78
CA LYS A 71 5.52 18.85 9.61
C LYS A 71 5.35 18.63 11.12
N ASP A 72 4.27 17.97 11.54
CA ASP A 72 3.91 17.70 12.92
C ASP A 72 4.08 16.22 13.26
N ARG A 73 4.29 15.92 14.54
CA ARG A 73 4.35 14.56 15.07
C ARG A 73 2.94 14.06 15.40
N SER A 74 2.52 12.95 14.85
CA SER A 74 1.35 12.20 15.33
C SER A 74 1.66 11.47 16.64
N TRP A 75 0.65 11.03 17.36
CA TRP A 75 0.77 10.25 18.59
C TRP A 75 0.27 8.82 18.30
N ALA A 76 1.12 7.99 17.72
CA ALA A 76 0.69 6.73 17.15
C ALA A 76 1.29 5.50 17.84
N THR A 77 2.58 5.49 18.15
CA THR A 77 3.29 4.27 18.57
C THR A 77 3.54 4.15 20.07
N SER A 78 3.11 5.13 20.86
CA SER A 78 3.53 5.29 22.25
C SER A 78 5.05 5.52 22.43
N SER A 79 5.79 5.71 21.34
CA SER A 79 7.20 6.04 21.31
C SER A 79 7.41 7.42 20.69
N SER A 80 7.62 8.42 21.53
CA SER A 80 7.85 9.80 21.07
C SER A 80 9.04 9.89 20.11
N SER A 81 10.11 9.13 20.35
CA SER A 81 11.29 9.12 19.48
C SER A 81 10.99 8.56 18.10
N ASN A 82 10.20 7.49 18.00
CA ASN A 82 9.77 6.95 16.71
C ASN A 82 8.82 7.92 16.01
N ASP A 83 7.79 8.42 16.71
CA ASP A 83 6.77 9.27 16.12
C ASP A 83 7.33 10.62 15.60
N HIS A 84 8.42 11.11 16.16
CA HIS A 84 9.12 12.29 15.64
C HIS A 84 9.83 12.02 14.30
N ARG A 85 10.25 10.80 14.04
CA ARG A 85 10.95 10.38 12.81
C ARG A 85 9.99 9.84 11.76
N ALA A 86 8.89 9.24 12.22
CA ALA A 86 8.02 8.47 11.35
C ALA A 86 6.85 9.28 10.78
N ILE A 87 6.48 8.95 9.56
CA ILE A 87 5.11 9.11 9.10
C ILE A 87 4.36 7.83 9.46
N THR A 88 3.25 7.99 10.17
CA THR A 88 2.41 6.89 10.64
C THR A 88 1.17 6.74 9.76
N ILE A 89 0.83 5.51 9.41
CA ILE A 89 -0.26 5.20 8.47
C ILE A 89 -1.14 4.11 9.06
N GLU A 90 -2.42 4.42 9.26
CA GLU A 90 -3.45 3.45 9.62
C GLU A 90 -4.06 2.82 8.38
N VAL A 91 -4.24 1.51 8.33
CA VAL A 91 -4.84 0.81 7.20
C VAL A 91 -6.09 0.06 7.66
N ALA A 92 -7.20 0.26 6.97
CA ALA A 92 -8.44 -0.44 7.27
C ALA A 92 -8.35 -1.93 6.95
N ASN A 93 -9.00 -2.74 7.80
CA ASN A 93 -9.16 -4.16 7.57
C ASN A 93 -10.51 -4.40 6.90
N ASP A 94 -10.56 -5.00 5.73
CA ASP A 94 -11.81 -5.40 5.07
C ASP A 94 -12.42 -6.67 5.69
N VAL A 95 -11.59 -7.47 6.39
CA VAL A 95 -12.03 -8.55 7.28
C VAL A 95 -11.54 -8.27 8.70
N VAL A 96 -12.48 -8.19 9.64
CA VAL A 96 -12.22 -7.94 11.06
C VAL A 96 -12.07 -9.25 11.80
N GLY A 97 -10.99 -9.41 12.56
CA GLY A 97 -10.66 -10.66 13.24
C GLY A 97 -9.78 -11.59 12.40
N ASP A 98 -9.59 -12.82 12.84
CA ASP A 98 -8.71 -13.82 12.24
C ASP A 98 -7.34 -13.24 11.87
N ASN A 99 -7.03 -13.16 10.57
CA ASN A 99 -5.76 -12.61 10.08
C ASN A 99 -5.78 -11.09 9.86
N TRP A 100 -6.89 -10.40 10.12
CA TRP A 100 -7.02 -8.95 9.91
C TRP A 100 -6.69 -8.52 8.47
N HIS A 101 -7.33 -9.16 7.51
CA HIS A 101 -7.07 -8.94 6.08
C HIS A 101 -7.24 -7.47 5.69
N VAL A 102 -6.44 -7.04 4.72
CA VAL A 102 -6.49 -5.70 4.10
C VAL A 102 -6.74 -5.88 2.61
N SER A 103 -7.67 -5.12 2.06
CA SER A 103 -8.02 -5.21 0.64
C SER A 103 -6.84 -4.88 -0.28
N ASP A 104 -6.83 -5.49 -1.48
CA ASP A 104 -5.81 -5.20 -2.51
C ASP A 104 -5.75 -3.69 -2.81
N LYS A 105 -6.90 -3.00 -2.88
CA LYS A 105 -6.96 -1.55 -3.12
C LYS A 105 -6.26 -0.73 -2.03
N ALA A 106 -6.43 -1.13 -0.77
CA ALA A 106 -5.77 -0.46 0.35
C ALA A 106 -4.27 -0.76 0.36
N LEU A 107 -3.86 -2.01 0.06
CA LEU A 107 -2.45 -2.41 -0.02
C LEU A 107 -1.72 -1.68 -1.16
N ASP A 108 -2.32 -1.61 -2.36
CA ASP A 108 -1.76 -0.89 -3.50
C ASP A 108 -1.61 0.62 -3.18
N LYS A 109 -2.62 1.19 -2.53
CA LYS A 109 -2.56 2.60 -2.10
C LYS A 109 -1.53 2.84 -1.01
N LEU A 110 -1.33 1.89 -0.10
CA LEU A 110 -0.29 1.95 0.93
C LEU A 110 1.11 1.99 0.29
N ILE A 111 1.38 1.13 -0.68
CA ILE A 111 2.63 1.11 -1.43
C ILE A 111 2.86 2.46 -2.14
N ALA A 112 1.83 2.96 -2.82
CA ALA A 112 1.91 4.25 -3.51
C ALA A 112 2.18 5.43 -2.54
N LEU A 113 1.51 5.45 -1.38
CA LEU A 113 1.70 6.48 -0.36
C LEU A 113 3.09 6.40 0.27
N CYS A 114 3.57 5.19 0.59
CA CYS A 114 4.93 4.99 1.10
C CYS A 114 5.98 5.48 0.10
N ALA A 115 5.82 5.18 -1.18
CA ALA A 115 6.73 5.65 -2.22
C ALA A 115 6.72 7.19 -2.37
N ASP A 116 5.54 7.82 -2.29
CA ASP A 116 5.38 9.27 -2.32
C ASP A 116 6.07 9.94 -1.11
N ILE A 117 5.86 9.41 0.11
CA ILE A 117 6.52 9.86 1.33
C ILE A 117 8.05 9.74 1.18
N CYS A 118 8.55 8.60 0.72
CA CYS A 118 9.98 8.38 0.51
C CYS A 118 10.59 9.41 -0.45
N LYS A 119 9.94 9.66 -1.60
CA LYS A 119 10.41 10.63 -2.60
C LYS A 119 10.46 12.06 -2.03
N ARG A 120 9.40 12.49 -1.34
CA ARG A 120 9.31 13.85 -0.79
C ARG A 120 10.27 14.10 0.37
N ASN A 121 10.62 13.06 1.12
CA ASN A 121 11.51 13.14 2.28
C ASN A 121 12.93 12.62 2.01
N ASN A 122 13.29 12.40 0.72
CA ASN A 122 14.61 11.95 0.30
C ASN A 122 15.05 10.60 0.91
N ILE A 123 14.09 9.73 1.24
CA ILE A 123 14.34 8.35 1.67
C ILE A 123 14.65 7.51 0.41
N LYS A 124 15.92 7.20 0.21
CA LYS A 124 16.39 6.51 -1.02
C LYS A 124 15.97 5.05 -1.10
N LYS A 125 15.77 4.42 0.05
CA LYS A 125 15.38 3.01 0.16
C LYS A 125 14.50 2.82 1.39
N LEU A 126 13.38 2.14 1.20
CA LEU A 126 12.55 1.66 2.31
C LEU A 126 13.11 0.31 2.76
N ASN A 127 13.65 0.23 3.96
CA ASN A 127 14.37 -0.93 4.47
C ASN A 127 13.60 -1.62 5.59
N PHE A 128 13.15 -2.84 5.33
CA PHE A 128 12.55 -3.72 6.32
C PHE A 128 13.58 -4.73 6.82
N THR A 129 13.90 -4.68 8.09
CA THR A 129 14.91 -5.55 8.75
C THR A 129 14.29 -6.61 9.66
N GLY A 130 12.96 -6.56 9.85
CA GLY A 130 12.28 -7.42 10.82
C GLY A 130 12.34 -6.89 12.26
N ASP A 131 12.92 -5.70 12.47
CA ASP A 131 13.05 -5.04 13.77
C ASP A 131 13.11 -3.49 13.63
N LYS A 132 13.44 -2.79 14.74
CA LYS A 132 13.52 -1.33 14.80
C LYS A 132 14.72 -0.71 14.07
N THR A 133 15.63 -1.50 13.54
CA THR A 133 16.85 -0.98 12.88
C THR A 133 16.61 -0.53 11.46
N GLY A 134 15.52 -1.00 10.83
CA GLY A 134 15.03 -0.52 9.54
C GLY A 134 14.27 0.81 9.63
N ASN A 135 13.84 1.31 8.48
CA ASN A 135 13.01 2.51 8.37
C ASN A 135 11.57 2.22 7.89
N LEU A 136 11.21 0.95 7.71
CA LEU A 136 9.84 0.46 7.63
C LEU A 136 9.55 -0.32 8.91
N THR A 137 8.74 0.26 9.79
CA THR A 137 8.51 -0.25 11.15
C THR A 137 7.03 -0.51 11.41
N MET A 138 6.73 -1.24 12.49
CA MET A 138 5.36 -1.55 12.92
C MET A 138 5.16 -1.22 14.40
N HIS A 139 3.90 -0.94 14.77
CA HIS A 139 3.54 -0.47 16.11
C HIS A 139 3.95 -1.45 17.22
N LYS A 140 3.78 -2.75 17.05
CA LYS A 140 4.09 -3.75 18.07
C LYS A 140 5.56 -3.78 18.52
N TRP A 141 6.45 -3.14 17.79
CA TRP A 141 7.85 -3.02 18.20
C TRP A 141 8.06 -1.93 19.25
N PHE A 142 7.09 -1.05 19.45
CA PHE A 142 7.18 0.10 20.35
C PHE A 142 6.22 0.02 21.55
N ALA A 143 5.16 -0.81 21.45
CA ALA A 143 4.16 -1.00 22.49
C ALA A 143 3.66 -2.45 22.52
N ALA A 144 3.12 -2.88 23.65
CA ALA A 144 2.47 -4.19 23.78
C ALA A 144 1.11 -4.19 23.07
N THR A 145 1.11 -4.52 21.78
CA THR A 145 -0.08 -4.57 20.92
C THR A 145 0.07 -5.60 19.81
N GLY A 146 -1.05 -6.08 19.25
CA GLY A 146 -1.07 -6.92 18.06
C GLY A 146 -0.97 -6.15 16.73
N CYS A 147 -0.97 -4.80 16.76
CA CYS A 147 -0.88 -3.97 15.56
C CYS A 147 0.48 -4.12 14.86
N PRO A 148 0.53 -4.32 13.52
CA PRO A 148 -0.50 -4.05 12.51
C PRO A 148 -1.37 -5.27 12.14
N GLY A 149 -1.38 -6.33 12.91
CA GLY A 149 -2.07 -7.58 12.61
C GLY A 149 -1.28 -8.52 11.70
N PRO A 150 -1.58 -9.84 11.72
CA PRO A 150 -0.76 -10.84 11.05
C PRO A 150 -0.73 -10.68 9.52
N TYR A 151 -1.84 -10.24 8.90
CA TYR A 151 -1.85 -10.04 7.44
C TYR A 151 -0.85 -8.97 7.00
N LEU A 152 -0.97 -7.74 7.53
CA LEU A 152 -0.05 -6.66 7.17
C LEU A 152 1.39 -7.00 7.55
N GLU A 153 1.62 -7.58 8.72
CA GLU A 153 2.95 -8.02 9.14
C GLU A 153 3.60 -8.93 8.09
N SER A 154 2.86 -9.90 7.56
CA SER A 154 3.36 -10.79 6.49
C SER A 154 3.67 -10.07 5.18
N LYS A 155 3.07 -8.88 4.96
CA LYS A 155 3.25 -8.08 3.74
C LYS A 155 4.42 -7.08 3.80
N PHE A 156 5.05 -6.87 4.94
CA PHE A 156 6.12 -5.86 5.07
C PHE A 156 7.29 -6.05 4.09
N PRO A 157 7.83 -7.28 3.88
CA PRO A 157 8.85 -7.49 2.87
C PRO A 157 8.37 -7.10 1.46
N TYR A 158 7.16 -7.50 1.10
CA TYR A 158 6.53 -7.19 -0.18
C TYR A 158 6.32 -5.67 -0.36
N ILE A 159 5.82 -4.97 0.68
CA ILE A 159 5.64 -3.51 0.66
C ILE A 159 7.00 -2.82 0.43
N ALA A 160 8.05 -3.22 1.15
CA ALA A 160 9.38 -2.65 0.98
C ALA A 160 9.91 -2.85 -0.45
N ASP A 161 9.75 -4.05 -1.00
CA ASP A 161 10.22 -4.38 -2.36
C ASP A 161 9.48 -3.57 -3.42
N GLU A 162 8.15 -3.49 -3.37
CA GLU A 162 7.36 -2.74 -4.35
C GLU A 162 7.63 -1.23 -4.27
N VAL A 163 7.76 -0.67 -3.05
CA VAL A 163 8.17 0.72 -2.87
C VAL A 163 9.55 0.96 -3.48
N ASN A 164 10.52 0.09 -3.24
CA ASN A 164 11.87 0.24 -3.77
C ASN A 164 11.93 0.12 -5.30
N LYS A 165 11.10 -0.72 -5.92
CA LYS A 165 10.92 -0.74 -7.38
C LYS A 165 10.44 0.61 -7.92
N ILE A 166 9.48 1.25 -7.25
CA ILE A 166 9.00 2.59 -7.62
C ILE A 166 10.09 3.66 -7.42
N LEU A 167 10.89 3.55 -6.36
CA LEU A 167 11.98 4.51 -6.06
C LEU A 167 13.14 4.40 -7.04
N SER A 168 13.47 3.19 -7.49
CA SER A 168 14.56 2.95 -8.47
C SER A 168 14.19 3.37 -9.90
N GLY A 169 12.97 3.83 -10.13
CA GLY A 169 12.48 4.15 -11.46
C GLY A 169 12.12 2.89 -12.28
N ASN A 170 12.31 1.70 -11.73
CA ASN A 170 11.71 0.49 -12.23
C ASN A 170 10.20 0.54 -11.93
N LYS A 171 9.49 1.42 -12.64
CA LYS A 171 8.05 1.20 -12.81
C LYS A 171 7.94 -0.25 -13.29
N LYS A 172 7.05 -1.07 -12.68
CA LYS A 172 6.35 -2.03 -13.53
C LYS A 172 5.97 -1.19 -14.73
N GLU A 173 6.56 -1.44 -15.91
CA GLU A 173 5.93 -1.00 -17.14
C GLU A 173 4.48 -1.36 -16.98
N ALA A 174 3.59 -0.38 -17.15
CA ALA A 174 2.17 -0.68 -17.25
C ALA A 174 2.12 -1.85 -18.22
N PRO A 175 1.53 -3.01 -17.84
CA PRO A 175 1.71 -4.24 -18.60
C PRO A 175 1.56 -3.86 -20.05
N GLN A 176 2.60 -4.09 -20.87
CA GLN A 176 2.62 -3.67 -22.26
C GLN A 176 1.29 -4.18 -22.81
N GLU A 177 0.46 -3.29 -23.32
CA GLU A 177 -0.87 -3.69 -23.74
C GLU A 177 -0.64 -4.72 -24.82
N LEU A 178 -0.91 -5.99 -24.50
CA LEU A 178 -0.71 -7.08 -25.43
C LEU A 178 -1.74 -6.90 -26.53
N THR A 179 -1.29 -6.39 -27.64
CA THR A 179 -2.13 -5.98 -28.76
C THR A 179 -2.22 -7.07 -29.83
N THR A 180 -1.31 -8.04 -29.80
CA THR A 180 -1.29 -9.08 -30.80
C THR A 180 -1.66 -10.46 -30.22
N PRO A 181 -2.32 -11.34 -31.01
CA PRO A 181 -2.56 -12.73 -30.63
C PRO A 181 -1.30 -13.45 -30.17
N ASN A 182 -0.19 -13.20 -30.87
CA ASN A 182 1.09 -13.84 -30.60
C ASN A 182 1.59 -13.54 -29.18
N ASP A 183 1.58 -12.26 -28.76
CA ASP A 183 2.03 -11.85 -27.43
C ASP A 183 1.19 -12.51 -26.33
N ILE A 184 -0.13 -12.56 -26.53
CA ILE A 184 -1.08 -13.15 -25.56
C ILE A 184 -0.84 -14.66 -25.43
N VAL A 185 -0.72 -15.36 -26.54
CA VAL A 185 -0.54 -16.83 -26.55
C VAL A 185 0.80 -17.22 -25.97
N TRP A 186 1.86 -16.46 -26.29
CA TRP A 186 3.19 -16.71 -25.74
C TRP A 186 3.21 -16.54 -24.22
N GLU A 187 2.67 -15.44 -23.69
CA GLU A 187 2.69 -15.23 -22.23
C GLU A 187 1.82 -16.24 -21.47
N LEU A 188 0.67 -16.60 -22.01
CA LEU A 188 -0.17 -17.68 -21.42
C LEU A 188 0.54 -19.03 -21.46
N GLY A 189 1.31 -19.29 -22.51
CA GLY A 189 2.10 -20.52 -22.63
C GLY A 189 3.27 -20.59 -21.65
N GLU A 190 4.01 -19.48 -21.45
CA GLU A 190 5.10 -19.42 -20.46
C GLU A 190 4.56 -19.64 -19.02
N ARG A 191 3.32 -19.28 -18.77
CA ARG A 191 2.66 -19.53 -17.49
C ARG A 191 2.03 -20.92 -17.37
N GLY A 192 2.18 -21.78 -18.38
CA GLY A 192 1.63 -23.13 -18.40
C GLY A 192 0.10 -23.20 -18.56
N LEU A 193 -0.53 -22.09 -18.98
CA LEU A 193 -1.98 -21.99 -19.11
C LEU A 193 -2.51 -22.37 -20.50
N VAL A 194 -1.61 -22.54 -21.46
CA VAL A 194 -1.90 -22.99 -22.83
C VAL A 194 -0.90 -24.07 -23.21
N LEU A 195 -1.40 -25.26 -23.55
CA LEU A 195 -0.60 -26.41 -23.98
C LEU A 195 -0.40 -26.42 -25.49
N ASP A 196 -1.41 -25.98 -26.25
CA ASP A 196 -1.37 -25.90 -27.73
C ASP A 196 -1.31 -24.42 -28.14
N LYS A 197 -0.11 -23.88 -28.15
CA LYS A 197 0.15 -22.47 -28.55
C LYS A 197 -0.16 -22.25 -30.03
N GLU A 198 0.18 -23.20 -30.90
CA GLU A 198 -0.01 -23.06 -32.36
C GLU A 198 -1.49 -23.08 -32.76
N GLY A 199 -2.24 -24.01 -32.20
CA GLY A 199 -3.69 -24.11 -32.45
C GLY A 199 -4.44 -22.88 -31.95
N MET A 200 -4.13 -22.40 -30.74
CA MET A 200 -4.72 -21.19 -30.17
C MET A 200 -4.37 -19.95 -30.99
N LEU A 201 -3.10 -19.81 -31.40
CA LEU A 201 -2.66 -18.67 -32.21
C LEU A 201 -3.33 -18.64 -33.57
N LYS A 202 -3.48 -19.82 -34.22
CA LYS A 202 -4.20 -19.95 -35.47
C LYS A 202 -5.63 -19.47 -35.35
N GLU A 203 -6.38 -19.98 -34.36
CA GLU A 203 -7.76 -19.58 -34.13
C GLU A 203 -7.93 -18.09 -33.84
N MET A 204 -7.04 -17.51 -33.04
CA MET A 204 -7.08 -16.06 -32.72
C MET A 204 -6.76 -15.18 -33.94
N ASN A 205 -5.89 -15.64 -34.86
CA ASN A 205 -5.59 -14.91 -36.09
C ASN A 205 -6.72 -15.03 -37.13
N GLU A 206 -7.36 -16.16 -37.20
CA GLU A 206 -8.51 -16.40 -38.11
C GLU A 206 -9.76 -15.66 -37.61
N ASN A 207 -9.90 -15.41 -36.30
CA ASN A 207 -11.05 -14.76 -35.66
C ASN A 207 -10.59 -13.65 -34.69
N PRO A 208 -10.02 -12.54 -35.17
CA PRO A 208 -9.44 -11.51 -34.29
C PRO A 208 -10.47 -10.82 -33.38
N ASP A 209 -11.74 -10.79 -33.76
CA ASP A 209 -12.84 -10.28 -32.95
C ASP A 209 -13.58 -11.42 -32.20
N GLY A 210 -13.01 -12.62 -32.23
CA GLY A 210 -13.61 -13.81 -31.66
C GLY A 210 -13.59 -13.82 -30.13
N ARG A 211 -14.52 -14.63 -29.59
CA ARG A 211 -14.67 -14.77 -28.13
C ARG A 211 -13.40 -15.29 -27.43
N LEU A 212 -12.61 -16.12 -28.13
CA LEU A 212 -11.36 -16.67 -27.60
C LEU A 212 -10.31 -15.58 -27.39
N TYR A 213 -10.11 -14.70 -28.38
CA TYR A 213 -9.19 -13.57 -28.27
C TYR A 213 -9.53 -12.68 -27.07
N TRP A 214 -10.80 -12.32 -26.94
CA TRP A 214 -11.27 -11.47 -25.83
C TRP A 214 -11.13 -12.13 -24.47
N LEU A 215 -11.44 -13.44 -24.35
CA LEU A 215 -11.29 -14.19 -23.10
C LEU A 215 -9.81 -14.33 -22.69
N ALA A 216 -8.93 -14.68 -23.62
CA ALA A 216 -7.51 -14.83 -23.40
C ALA A 216 -6.88 -13.51 -22.93
N ARG A 217 -7.22 -12.40 -23.57
CA ARG A 217 -6.76 -11.06 -23.18
C ARG A 217 -7.26 -10.67 -21.80
N LYS A 218 -8.52 -10.91 -21.46
CA LYS A 218 -9.07 -10.65 -20.13
C LYS A 218 -8.42 -11.52 -19.05
N MET A 219 -8.24 -12.80 -19.32
CA MET A 219 -7.60 -13.74 -18.40
C MET A 219 -6.17 -13.31 -18.10
N LEU A 220 -5.39 -12.97 -19.12
CA LEU A 220 -4.02 -12.52 -18.95
C LEU A 220 -3.92 -11.20 -18.18
N ASN A 221 -4.79 -10.23 -18.47
CA ASN A 221 -4.86 -8.99 -17.70
C ASN A 221 -5.19 -9.24 -16.23
N TYR A 222 -6.11 -10.16 -15.94
CA TYR A 222 -6.45 -10.56 -14.58
C TYR A 222 -5.24 -11.19 -13.85
N ILE A 223 -4.55 -12.13 -14.49
CA ILE A 223 -3.35 -12.82 -13.97
C ILE A 223 -2.25 -11.80 -13.67
N ARG A 224 -1.98 -10.90 -14.61
CA ARG A 224 -0.98 -9.82 -14.43
C ARG A 224 -1.33 -8.89 -13.28
N GLN A 225 -2.61 -8.53 -13.14
CA GLN A 225 -3.08 -7.69 -12.02
C GLN A 225 -2.93 -8.38 -10.67
N LYS A 226 -3.11 -9.70 -10.64
CA LYS A 226 -3.00 -10.52 -9.41
C LYS A 226 -1.56 -10.94 -9.09
N GLY A 227 -0.64 -10.81 -10.03
CA GLY A 227 0.77 -11.20 -9.84
C GLY A 227 0.97 -12.71 -9.74
N ILE A 228 0.06 -13.51 -10.32
CA ILE A 228 0.10 -14.97 -10.42
C ILE A 228 0.56 -15.43 -11.80
#